data_674e2438a2605c01ac608f158ed0ae69
#
_entry.id   674e2438a2605c01ac608f158ed0ae69
#
_cell.length_a   1.000
_cell.length_b   1.000
_cell.length_c   1.000
_cell.angle_alpha   90.00
_cell.angle_beta   90.00
_cell.angle_gamma   90.00
#
_symmetry.space_group_name_H-M   'P 1'
#
loop_
_entity.id
_entity.type
_entity.pdbx_description
1 polymer ?
#
loop_
_entity_poly.entity_id
_entity_poly.type
_entity_poly.pdbx_seq_one_letter_code
_entity_poly.pdbx_strand_id
1 'polypeptide(L)'
;YDFVDMFVVNISCPNVVGLTALQDVTFLSEIVDKLLDLRMYFDNYRPILLKVSPDLSHQQLDDIIDYCLRSGIDGIVAGNTTRSRDGITSISKEKIEAIGNGGMSGAPLYSKNLELVKYVHAKSEGKLPIIGVGGIMSPEQAKEMMDAGASLVEIYSGFIYEGPALIKNINKHLENTL
;
A
#
# COMPACT_ATOMS: atom_id res chain seq x y z
N TYR A 1 11.50 -15.56 10.78
CA TYR A 1 11.63 -15.95 9.37
C TYR A 1 10.86 -17.25 9.06
N ASP A 2 10.90 -18.22 9.95
CA ASP A 2 10.27 -19.55 9.74
C ASP A 2 8.75 -19.58 9.84
N PHE A 3 8.14 -18.52 10.37
CA PHE A 3 6.69 -18.45 10.65
C PHE A 3 5.90 -17.53 9.73
N VAL A 4 6.53 -16.96 8.70
CA VAL A 4 5.90 -16.03 7.77
C VAL A 4 6.21 -16.40 6.33
N ASP A 5 5.31 -16.05 5.41
CA ASP A 5 5.47 -16.29 3.99
C ASP A 5 6.05 -15.08 3.23
N MET A 6 5.88 -13.87 3.79
CA MET A 6 6.46 -12.63 3.25
C MET A 6 6.65 -11.59 4.34
N PHE A 7 7.49 -10.59 4.07
CA PHE A 7 7.71 -9.42 4.91
C PHE A 7 7.23 -8.16 4.21
N VAL A 8 6.63 -7.24 4.98
CA VAL A 8 6.29 -5.91 4.51
C VAL A 8 6.99 -4.86 5.37
N VAL A 9 7.93 -4.14 4.77
CA VAL A 9 8.63 -3.03 5.41
C VAL A 9 7.74 -1.79 5.33
N ASN A 10 7.12 -1.43 6.45
CA ASN A 10 6.20 -0.30 6.52
C ASN A 10 6.94 0.99 6.91
N ILE A 11 7.32 1.78 5.92
CA ILE A 11 7.97 3.10 6.09
C ILE A 11 6.99 4.26 6.09
N SER A 12 5.70 4.00 5.95
CA SER A 12 4.69 5.00 5.59
C SER A 12 3.69 5.30 6.71
N CYS A 13 3.98 4.92 7.98
CA CYS A 13 3.05 5.15 9.09
C CYS A 13 2.96 6.66 9.44
N PRO A 14 1.82 7.34 9.19
CA PRO A 14 1.69 8.77 9.45
C PRO A 14 1.62 9.11 10.94
N ASN A 15 1.42 8.10 11.79
CA ASN A 15 1.19 8.23 13.21
C ASN A 15 2.50 8.22 14.04
N VAL A 16 3.64 7.93 13.43
CA VAL A 16 4.94 7.88 14.13
C VAL A 16 5.78 9.09 13.72
N VAL A 17 6.09 9.92 14.71
CA VAL A 17 6.97 11.09 14.54
C VAL A 17 8.37 10.61 14.13
N GLY A 18 8.90 11.14 13.02
CA GLY A 18 10.23 10.79 12.52
C GLY A 18 10.25 9.71 11.42
N LEU A 19 9.20 8.88 11.25
CA LEU A 19 9.12 7.92 10.15
C LEU A 19 8.92 8.56 8.76
N THR A 20 8.54 9.84 8.71
CA THR A 20 8.54 10.59 7.45
C THR A 20 9.93 10.78 6.87
N ALA A 21 10.97 10.77 7.71
CA ALA A 21 12.36 10.79 7.24
C ALA A 21 12.79 9.46 6.58
N LEU A 22 12.15 8.34 6.91
CA LEU A 22 12.39 7.04 6.28
C LEU A 22 11.81 6.94 4.85
N GLN A 23 11.08 7.95 4.41
CA GLN A 23 10.61 8.09 3.02
C GLN A 23 11.70 8.72 2.12
N ASP A 24 12.82 9.17 2.70
CA ASP A 24 14.06 9.48 1.99
C ASP A 24 14.76 8.16 1.63
N VAL A 25 15.05 7.99 0.35
CA VAL A 25 15.68 6.76 -0.20
C VAL A 25 17.01 6.43 0.50
N THR A 26 17.73 7.43 1.00
CA THR A 26 19.00 7.23 1.69
C THR A 26 18.81 6.43 2.99
N PHE A 27 17.84 6.81 3.82
CA PHE A 27 17.54 6.08 5.06
C PHE A 27 16.83 4.75 4.78
N LEU A 28 15.96 4.73 3.75
CA LEU A 28 15.29 3.53 3.32
C LEU A 28 16.29 2.44 2.91
N SER A 29 17.27 2.80 2.10
CA SER A 29 18.28 1.85 1.61
C SER A 29 19.08 1.22 2.73
N GLU A 30 19.45 1.97 3.78
CA GLU A 30 20.17 1.42 4.93
C GLU A 30 19.43 0.28 5.64
N ILE A 31 18.09 0.34 5.69
CA ILE A 31 17.26 -0.68 6.32
C ILE A 31 17.05 -1.85 5.36
N VAL A 32 16.65 -1.54 4.13
CA VAL A 32 16.27 -2.55 3.14
C VAL A 32 17.48 -3.38 2.72
N ASP A 33 18.63 -2.76 2.46
CA ASP A 33 19.85 -3.46 2.07
C ASP A 33 20.26 -4.48 3.15
N LYS A 34 20.17 -4.10 4.44
CA LYS A 34 20.43 -5.04 5.55
C LYS A 34 19.43 -6.20 5.59
N LEU A 35 18.15 -5.96 5.27
CA LEU A 35 17.15 -7.02 5.22
C LEU A 35 17.40 -7.96 4.03
N LEU A 36 17.77 -7.42 2.89
CA LEU A 36 18.11 -8.21 1.71
C LEU A 36 19.38 -9.05 1.95
N ASP A 37 20.40 -8.48 2.58
CA ASP A 37 21.60 -9.20 2.99
C ASP A 37 21.28 -10.32 3.97
N LEU A 38 20.47 -10.04 5.00
CA LEU A 38 20.02 -11.04 5.98
C LEU A 38 19.25 -12.19 5.31
N ARG A 39 18.42 -11.91 4.30
CA ARG A 39 17.68 -12.92 3.54
C ARG A 39 18.60 -13.98 2.94
N MET A 40 19.82 -13.62 2.54
CA MET A 40 20.80 -14.53 1.94
C MET A 40 21.29 -15.63 2.88
N TYR A 41 21.08 -15.48 4.20
CA TYR A 41 21.47 -16.48 5.19
C TYR A 41 20.41 -17.57 5.42
N PHE A 42 19.27 -17.50 4.75
CA PHE A 42 18.17 -18.46 4.89
C PHE A 42 17.97 -19.25 3.61
N ASP A 43 17.77 -20.56 3.74
CA ASP A 43 17.55 -21.47 2.60
C ASP A 43 16.20 -21.24 1.90
N ASN A 44 15.19 -20.80 2.67
CA ASN A 44 13.86 -20.53 2.15
C ASN A 44 13.71 -19.07 1.73
N TYR A 45 13.40 -18.84 0.47
CA TYR A 45 13.09 -17.50 -0.02
C TYR A 45 11.80 -16.95 0.59
N ARG A 46 11.84 -15.73 1.09
CA ARG A 46 10.68 -14.98 1.55
C ARG A 46 10.66 -13.61 0.89
N PRO A 47 9.59 -13.25 0.16
CA PRO A 47 9.48 -11.93 -0.45
C PRO A 47 9.54 -10.81 0.59
N ILE A 48 10.20 -9.71 0.23
CA ILE A 48 10.26 -8.50 1.03
C ILE A 48 9.64 -7.37 0.19
N LEU A 49 8.52 -6.84 0.65
CA LEU A 49 7.79 -5.76 -0.02
C LEU A 49 7.94 -4.46 0.77
N LEU A 50 7.84 -3.35 0.06
CA LEU A 50 7.89 -2.01 0.65
C LEU A 50 6.50 -1.38 0.67
N LYS A 51 6.01 -0.93 1.84
CA LYS A 51 4.72 -0.26 1.94
C LYS A 51 4.88 1.25 1.89
N VAL A 52 4.22 1.88 0.92
CA VAL A 52 4.32 3.32 0.63
C VAL A 52 3.07 4.10 1.02
N SER A 53 3.23 5.40 1.28
CA SER A 53 2.13 6.31 1.60
C SER A 53 1.51 6.90 0.34
N PRO A 54 0.18 7.09 0.30
CA PRO A 54 -0.47 7.85 -0.77
C PRO A 54 -0.23 9.36 -0.68
N ASP A 55 0.47 9.83 0.35
CA ASP A 55 0.77 11.25 0.57
C ASP A 55 2.17 11.65 0.08
N LEU A 56 2.90 10.71 -0.53
CA LEU A 56 4.19 10.99 -1.15
C LEU A 56 4.04 11.86 -2.39
N SER A 57 4.99 12.75 -2.61
CA SER A 57 5.13 13.45 -3.88
C SER A 57 5.55 12.50 -5.00
N HIS A 58 5.29 12.86 -6.25
CA HIS A 58 5.72 12.06 -7.40
C HIS A 58 7.24 11.85 -7.41
N GLN A 59 8.04 12.86 -7.05
CA GLN A 59 9.49 12.73 -6.97
C GLN A 59 9.90 11.66 -5.95
N GLN A 60 9.31 11.67 -4.75
CA GLN A 60 9.59 10.66 -3.73
C GLN A 60 9.16 9.25 -4.18
N LEU A 61 8.02 9.14 -4.87
CA LEU A 61 7.57 7.86 -5.45
C LEU A 61 8.52 7.38 -6.53
N ASP A 62 8.99 8.26 -7.40
CA ASP A 62 9.97 7.94 -8.44
C ASP A 62 11.27 7.40 -7.85
N ASP A 63 11.82 8.09 -6.85
CA ASP A 63 13.04 7.69 -6.19
C ASP A 63 12.91 6.31 -5.51
N ILE A 64 11.76 6.06 -4.87
CA ILE A 64 11.45 4.77 -4.23
C ILE A 64 11.28 3.66 -5.28
N ILE A 65 10.54 3.91 -6.36
CA ILE A 65 10.31 2.91 -7.43
C ILE A 65 11.64 2.56 -8.09
N ASP A 66 12.45 3.55 -8.43
CA ASP A 66 13.77 3.35 -9.03
C ASP A 66 14.71 2.59 -8.08
N TYR A 67 14.62 2.83 -6.77
CA TYR A 67 15.34 2.05 -5.77
C TYR A 67 14.85 0.59 -5.74
N CYS A 68 13.54 0.36 -5.69
CA CYS A 68 12.97 -1.00 -5.68
C CYS A 68 13.38 -1.81 -6.91
N LEU A 69 13.37 -1.18 -8.10
CA LEU A 69 13.79 -1.83 -9.35
C LEU A 69 15.27 -2.27 -9.35
N ARG A 70 16.13 -1.60 -8.57
CA ARG A 70 17.58 -1.87 -8.52
C ARG A 70 18.01 -2.74 -7.36
N SER A 71 17.30 -2.67 -6.22
CA SER A 71 17.73 -3.28 -4.96
C SER A 71 17.41 -4.78 -4.84
N GLY A 72 16.43 -5.29 -5.61
CA GLY A 72 15.94 -6.65 -5.45
C GLY A 72 14.81 -6.78 -4.42
N ILE A 73 14.14 -5.68 -4.09
CA ILE A 73 12.82 -5.69 -3.42
C ILE A 73 11.82 -6.40 -4.35
N ASP A 74 10.96 -7.22 -3.77
CA ASP A 74 10.06 -8.11 -4.52
C ASP A 74 8.74 -7.45 -4.92
N GLY A 75 8.42 -6.28 -4.40
CA GLY A 75 7.21 -5.55 -4.77
C GLY A 75 6.88 -4.40 -3.84
N ILE A 76 5.76 -3.75 -4.12
CA ILE A 76 5.27 -2.59 -3.38
C ILE A 76 3.86 -2.86 -2.86
N VAL A 77 3.59 -2.49 -1.61
CA VAL A 77 2.23 -2.38 -1.05
C VAL A 77 1.78 -0.92 -1.20
N ALA A 78 0.85 -0.70 -2.10
CA ALA A 78 0.29 0.61 -2.45
C ALA A 78 -1.18 0.67 -2.01
N GLY A 79 -1.54 1.33 -0.89
CA GLY A 79 -0.77 2.30 -0.13
C GLY A 79 -1.02 2.16 1.38
N ASN A 80 -1.11 3.28 2.05
CA ASN A 80 -1.42 3.40 3.47
C ASN A 80 -2.60 4.38 3.67
N THR A 81 -2.92 4.72 4.92
CA THR A 81 -3.85 5.80 5.26
C THR A 81 -3.30 7.17 4.84
N THR A 82 -4.19 8.16 4.68
CA THR A 82 -3.81 9.53 4.29
C THR A 82 -4.03 10.53 5.42
N ARG A 83 -3.20 11.56 5.49
CA ARG A 83 -3.42 12.73 6.35
C ARG A 83 -4.37 13.74 5.71
N SER A 84 -4.60 13.70 4.41
CA SER A 84 -5.59 14.56 3.75
C SER A 84 -6.98 14.26 4.30
N ARG A 85 -7.77 15.32 4.41
CA ARG A 85 -9.19 15.28 4.75
C ARG A 85 -10.05 15.74 3.59
N ASP A 86 -9.46 15.85 2.40
CA ASP A 86 -10.15 16.27 1.21
C ASP A 86 -11.27 15.28 0.85
N GLY A 87 -12.38 15.81 0.37
CA GLY A 87 -13.54 15.02 -0.01
C GLY A 87 -14.44 14.55 1.16
N ILE A 88 -14.11 14.86 2.42
CA ILE A 88 -14.98 14.59 3.55
C ILE A 88 -16.04 15.70 3.63
N THR A 89 -17.26 15.38 3.24
CA THR A 89 -18.40 16.32 3.27
C THR A 89 -19.48 15.94 4.29
N SER A 90 -19.37 14.73 4.86
CA SER A 90 -20.41 14.16 5.73
C SER A 90 -20.33 14.59 7.21
N ILE A 91 -19.23 15.23 7.62
CA ILE A 91 -19.01 15.68 8.99
C ILE A 91 -18.45 17.11 9.01
N SER A 92 -18.70 17.84 10.10
CA SER A 92 -18.26 19.23 10.24
C SER A 92 -16.73 19.33 10.41
N LYS A 93 -16.17 20.49 10.07
CA LYS A 93 -14.72 20.75 10.22
C LYS A 93 -14.27 20.64 11.67
N GLU A 94 -15.06 21.15 12.61
CA GLU A 94 -14.77 21.10 14.05
C GLU A 94 -14.64 19.63 14.53
N LYS A 95 -15.49 18.75 14.00
CA LYS A 95 -15.44 17.33 14.34
C LYS A 95 -14.20 16.66 13.72
N ILE A 96 -13.82 17.03 12.50
CA ILE A 96 -12.58 16.57 11.87
C ILE A 96 -11.36 16.99 12.68
N GLU A 97 -11.30 18.24 13.12
CA GLU A 97 -10.22 18.78 13.95
C GLU A 97 -10.14 18.07 15.30
N ALA A 98 -11.28 17.79 15.92
CA ALA A 98 -11.34 17.07 17.20
C ALA A 98 -10.85 15.61 17.12
N ILE A 99 -10.93 14.95 15.95
CA ILE A 99 -10.36 13.61 15.72
C ILE A 99 -8.83 13.63 15.74
N GLY A 100 -8.22 14.75 15.37
CA GLY A 100 -6.77 14.93 15.40
C GLY A 100 -6.03 14.36 14.19
N ASN A 101 -4.73 14.07 14.37
CA ASN A 101 -3.78 13.86 13.27
C ASN A 101 -3.66 12.42 12.76
N GLY A 102 -4.52 11.48 13.16
CA GLY A 102 -4.51 10.11 12.69
C GLY A 102 -4.73 9.99 11.16
N GLY A 103 -4.25 8.91 10.58
CA GLY A 103 -4.49 8.61 9.16
C GLY A 103 -5.95 8.27 8.90
N MET A 104 -6.51 8.80 7.82
CA MET A 104 -7.86 8.46 7.34
C MET A 104 -7.82 7.19 6.52
N SER A 105 -8.76 6.26 6.79
CA SER A 105 -8.97 5.02 6.05
C SER A 105 -10.41 4.91 5.53
N GLY A 106 -10.74 3.80 4.89
CA GLY A 106 -12.08 3.51 4.39
C GLY A 106 -12.38 4.11 3.01
N ALA A 107 -13.65 4.16 2.65
CA ALA A 107 -14.12 4.53 1.32
C ALA A 107 -13.51 5.84 0.74
N PRO A 108 -13.34 6.92 1.52
CA PRO A 108 -12.76 8.17 0.99
C PRO A 108 -11.31 8.02 0.49
N LEU A 109 -10.60 7.00 0.94
CA LEU A 109 -9.21 6.74 0.55
C LEU A 109 -9.08 6.04 -0.81
N TYR A 110 -10.16 5.40 -1.30
CA TYR A 110 -10.11 4.51 -2.46
C TYR A 110 -9.49 5.15 -3.69
N SER A 111 -10.04 6.28 -4.13
CA SER A 111 -9.60 6.93 -5.37
C SER A 111 -8.12 7.31 -5.32
N LYS A 112 -7.64 7.77 -4.17
CA LYS A 112 -6.24 8.16 -3.98
C LYS A 112 -5.30 6.96 -4.09
N ASN A 113 -5.68 5.83 -3.49
CA ASN A 113 -4.86 4.62 -3.57
C ASN A 113 -4.96 3.92 -4.94
N LEU A 114 -6.09 4.01 -5.63
CA LEU A 114 -6.20 3.56 -7.00
C LEU A 114 -5.24 4.32 -7.93
N GLU A 115 -5.19 5.65 -7.81
CA GLU A 115 -4.24 6.46 -8.58
C GLU A 115 -2.77 6.14 -8.22
N LEU A 116 -2.49 5.86 -6.94
CA LEU A 116 -1.17 5.41 -6.52
C LEU A 116 -0.77 4.08 -7.20
N VAL A 117 -1.68 3.10 -7.26
CA VAL A 117 -1.44 1.81 -7.95
C VAL A 117 -1.16 2.06 -9.44
N LYS A 118 -2.00 2.84 -10.13
CA LYS A 118 -1.79 3.20 -11.53
C LYS A 118 -0.43 3.84 -11.76
N TYR A 119 -0.06 4.77 -10.89
CA TYR A 119 1.22 5.47 -10.99
C TYR A 119 2.42 4.52 -10.83
N VAL A 120 2.41 3.68 -9.78
CA VAL A 120 3.47 2.70 -9.53
C VAL A 120 3.58 1.71 -10.69
N HIS A 121 2.46 1.22 -11.19
CA HIS A 121 2.42 0.29 -12.32
C HIS A 121 3.02 0.91 -13.58
N ALA A 122 2.58 2.11 -13.94
CA ALA A 122 3.07 2.82 -15.12
C ALA A 122 4.58 3.14 -15.01
N LYS A 123 5.01 3.68 -13.86
CA LYS A 123 6.40 4.08 -13.64
C LYS A 123 7.36 2.88 -13.59
N SER A 124 6.92 1.75 -13.03
CA SER A 124 7.72 0.52 -13.02
C SER A 124 7.62 -0.28 -14.31
N GLU A 125 6.84 0.19 -15.31
CA GLU A 125 6.54 -0.56 -16.55
C GLU A 125 5.99 -1.96 -16.27
N GLY A 126 5.21 -2.09 -15.18
CA GLY A 126 4.66 -3.37 -14.74
C GLY A 126 5.69 -4.37 -14.18
N LYS A 127 6.94 -3.96 -13.96
CA LYS A 127 8.02 -4.84 -13.49
C LYS A 127 7.97 -5.15 -12.00
N LEU A 128 7.35 -4.28 -11.20
CA LEU A 128 7.17 -4.48 -9.76
C LEU A 128 5.79 -5.06 -9.48
N PRO A 129 5.68 -6.22 -8.83
CA PRO A 129 4.43 -6.68 -8.24
C PRO A 129 3.85 -5.67 -7.26
N ILE A 130 2.54 -5.44 -7.32
CA ILE A 130 1.86 -4.46 -6.49
C ILE A 130 0.75 -5.14 -5.70
N ILE A 131 0.72 -4.91 -4.39
CA ILE A 131 -0.45 -5.19 -3.56
C ILE A 131 -1.22 -3.89 -3.38
N GLY A 132 -2.42 -3.80 -3.97
CA GLY A 132 -3.29 -2.63 -3.85
C GLY A 132 -4.06 -2.66 -2.54
N VAL A 133 -4.01 -1.57 -1.75
CA VAL A 133 -4.71 -1.51 -0.47
C VAL A 133 -5.29 -0.13 -0.19
N GLY A 134 -6.49 -0.13 0.40
CA GLY A 134 -7.13 1.05 0.97
C GLY A 134 -8.40 1.48 0.25
N GLY A 135 -9.46 1.54 1.02
CA GLY A 135 -10.76 2.02 0.58
C GLY A 135 -11.60 1.03 -0.24
N ILE A 136 -11.12 -0.20 -0.44
CA ILE A 136 -11.88 -1.23 -1.17
C ILE A 136 -13.07 -1.67 -0.30
N MET A 137 -14.29 -1.45 -0.83
CA MET A 137 -15.55 -1.73 -0.15
C MET A 137 -16.45 -2.67 -0.97
N SER A 138 -16.08 -2.99 -2.22
CA SER A 138 -16.87 -3.86 -3.09
C SER A 138 -16.00 -4.74 -3.99
N PRO A 139 -16.56 -5.82 -4.57
CA PRO A 139 -15.89 -6.66 -5.56
C PRO A 139 -15.43 -5.89 -6.80
N GLU A 140 -16.25 -4.95 -7.29
CA GLU A 140 -15.93 -4.13 -8.46
C GLU A 140 -14.72 -3.24 -8.22
N GLN A 141 -14.60 -2.66 -7.02
CA GLN A 141 -13.45 -1.86 -6.62
C GLN A 141 -12.18 -2.71 -6.52
N ALA A 142 -12.28 -3.94 -6.02
CA ALA A 142 -11.16 -4.88 -6.02
C ALA A 142 -10.71 -5.21 -7.46
N LYS A 143 -11.65 -5.46 -8.36
CA LYS A 143 -11.37 -5.69 -9.79
C LYS A 143 -10.70 -4.47 -10.43
N GLU A 144 -11.22 -3.27 -10.21
CA GLU A 144 -10.65 -2.04 -10.73
C GLU A 144 -9.20 -1.82 -10.24
N MET A 145 -8.90 -2.18 -8.97
CA MET A 145 -7.55 -2.13 -8.42
C MET A 145 -6.61 -3.12 -9.13
N MET A 146 -7.11 -4.33 -9.44
CA MET A 146 -6.36 -5.32 -10.22
C MET A 146 -6.13 -4.83 -11.66
N ASP A 147 -7.16 -4.29 -12.31
CA ASP A 147 -7.05 -3.73 -13.68
C ASP A 147 -6.09 -2.54 -13.74
N ALA A 148 -5.93 -1.81 -12.64
CA ALA A 148 -4.97 -0.72 -12.51
C ALA A 148 -3.51 -1.19 -12.40
N GLY A 149 -3.27 -2.51 -12.27
CA GLY A 149 -1.94 -3.11 -12.23
C GLY A 149 -1.58 -3.77 -10.90
N ALA A 150 -2.51 -3.87 -9.93
CA ALA A 150 -2.27 -4.64 -8.73
C ALA A 150 -2.26 -6.15 -9.04
N SER A 151 -1.33 -6.89 -8.45
CA SER A 151 -1.27 -8.35 -8.51
C SER A 151 -2.14 -9.01 -7.42
N LEU A 152 -2.31 -8.32 -6.31
CA LEU A 152 -3.14 -8.72 -5.17
C LEU A 152 -3.81 -7.49 -4.57
N VAL A 153 -4.86 -7.70 -3.78
CA VAL A 153 -5.52 -6.65 -3.00
C VAL A 153 -5.59 -7.00 -1.52
N GLU A 154 -5.45 -5.97 -0.67
CA GLU A 154 -5.70 -6.06 0.78
C GLU A 154 -6.94 -5.25 1.13
N ILE A 155 -7.75 -5.77 2.04
CA ILE A 155 -8.91 -5.06 2.60
C ILE A 155 -8.76 -4.92 4.10
N TYR A 156 -9.19 -3.77 4.65
CA TYR A 156 -9.26 -3.53 6.09
C TYR A 156 -10.64 -2.96 6.48
N SER A 157 -10.91 -1.70 6.16
CA SER A 157 -12.18 -1.06 6.53
C SER A 157 -13.39 -1.75 5.89
N GLY A 158 -13.28 -2.18 4.63
CA GLY A 158 -14.33 -2.95 3.96
C GLY A 158 -14.70 -4.22 4.72
N PHE A 159 -13.70 -4.93 5.25
CA PHE A 159 -13.94 -6.11 6.06
C PHE A 159 -14.70 -5.80 7.37
N ILE A 160 -14.43 -4.64 8.00
CA ILE A 160 -15.14 -4.23 9.22
C ILE A 160 -16.62 -3.96 8.95
N TYR A 161 -16.95 -3.35 7.80
CA TYR A 161 -18.33 -3.01 7.45
C TYR A 161 -19.11 -4.18 6.83
N GLU A 162 -18.48 -4.93 5.93
CA GLU A 162 -19.12 -5.97 5.11
C GLU A 162 -18.86 -7.40 5.63
N GLY A 163 -17.93 -7.54 6.57
CA GLY A 163 -17.54 -8.84 7.14
C GLY A 163 -16.83 -9.77 6.15
N PRO A 164 -16.67 -11.05 6.49
CA PRO A 164 -15.95 -12.04 5.68
C PRO A 164 -16.62 -12.34 4.34
N ALA A 165 -17.90 -11.98 4.17
CA ALA A 165 -18.60 -12.13 2.91
C ALA A 165 -17.96 -11.31 1.78
N LEU A 166 -17.37 -10.15 2.11
CA LEU A 166 -16.68 -9.32 1.13
C LEU A 166 -15.54 -10.09 0.44
N ILE A 167 -14.71 -10.80 1.20
CA ILE A 167 -13.59 -11.60 0.64
C ILE A 167 -14.10 -12.64 -0.34
N LYS A 168 -15.14 -13.40 0.08
CA LYS A 168 -15.75 -14.42 -0.77
C LYS A 168 -16.32 -13.83 -2.06
N ASN A 169 -16.99 -12.69 -1.95
CA ASN A 169 -17.60 -12.02 -3.09
C ASN A 169 -16.55 -11.44 -4.04
N ILE A 170 -15.45 -10.87 -3.51
CA ILE A 170 -14.30 -10.41 -4.31
C ILE A 170 -13.72 -11.58 -5.10
N ASN A 171 -13.37 -12.68 -4.44
CA ASN A 171 -12.78 -13.84 -5.12
C ASN A 171 -13.71 -14.39 -6.21
N LYS A 172 -14.99 -14.56 -5.92
CA LYS A 172 -15.98 -15.00 -6.90
C LYS A 172 -16.11 -14.03 -8.10
N HIS A 173 -16.04 -12.73 -7.84
CA HIS A 173 -16.11 -11.72 -8.90
C HIS A 173 -14.86 -11.78 -9.79
N LEU A 174 -13.68 -11.87 -9.20
CA LEU A 174 -12.42 -12.00 -9.92
C LEU A 174 -12.36 -13.30 -10.76
N GLU A 175 -12.75 -14.44 -10.21
CA GLU A 175 -12.82 -15.73 -10.95
C GLU A 175 -13.69 -15.65 -12.22
N ASN A 176 -14.75 -14.82 -12.20
CA ASN A 176 -15.67 -14.68 -13.33
C ASN A 176 -15.24 -13.60 -14.34
N THR A 177 -14.23 -12.78 -14.02
CA THR A 177 -13.89 -11.57 -14.81
C THR A 177 -12.42 -11.49 -15.23
N LEU A 178 -11.58 -12.41 -14.74
CA LEU A 178 -10.21 -12.66 -15.20
C LEU A 178 -10.19 -13.80 -16.22
#